data_d64a331447369e6495746f842b6add19
#
_entry.id   d64a331447369e6495746f842b6add19
#
_cell.length_a   1.000
_cell.length_b   1.000
_cell.length_c   1.000
_cell.angle_alpha   90.00
_cell.angle_beta   90.00
_cell.angle_gamma   90.00
#
_symmetry.space_group_name_H-M   'P 1'
#
loop_
_entity.id
_entity.type
_entity.pdbx_description
1 polymer ?
#
loop_
_entity_poly.entity_id
_entity_poly.type
_entity_poly.pdbx_seq_one_letter_code
_entity_poly.pdbx_strand_id
1 'polypeptide(L)'
;RAQVKAVYEGECDVAVGNTYYMGKMVTNQKKPVQKKWAASVNVIFPNQGDRGAHVNVSGAGVTAHAKNKANAVKLIEFLSDDAAQKIYAEKNFEYPVKAGVAIHPIVASWGTFKADKESLAKIANQRTLASRLVDQVAFNK
;
A
#
# COMPACT_ATOMS: atom_id res chain seq x y z
N ARG A 1 10.77 3.11 1.50
CA ARG A 1 12.11 2.47 1.59
C ARG A 1 13.01 3.22 2.57
N ALA A 2 13.07 4.55 2.50
CA ALA A 2 13.85 5.35 3.45
C ALA A 2 13.45 5.06 4.90
N GLN A 3 12.16 4.96 5.17
CA GLN A 3 11.64 4.63 6.51
C GLN A 3 12.18 3.29 7.06
N VAL A 4 12.19 2.24 6.22
CA VAL A 4 12.73 0.92 6.62
C VAL A 4 14.26 0.99 6.80
N LYS A 5 14.95 1.78 5.99
CA LYS A 5 16.39 2.04 6.16
C LYS A 5 16.67 2.71 7.50
N ALA A 6 15.88 3.73 7.88
CA ALA A 6 16.04 4.43 9.16
C ALA A 6 15.88 3.49 10.38
N VAL A 7 14.91 2.56 10.33
CA VAL A 7 14.81 1.51 11.37
C VAL A 7 16.03 0.60 11.38
N TYR A 8 16.50 0.16 10.19
CA TYR A 8 17.71 -0.67 10.09
C TYR A 8 18.96 0.03 10.65
N GLU A 9 19.09 1.34 10.47
CA GLU A 9 20.20 2.16 10.94
C GLU A 9 20.06 2.59 12.41
N GLY A 10 18.95 2.24 13.06
CA GLY A 10 18.70 2.59 14.46
C GLY A 10 18.29 4.05 14.69
N GLU A 11 17.88 4.75 13.63
CA GLU A 11 17.40 6.14 13.75
C GLU A 11 16.00 6.20 14.38
N CYS A 12 15.21 5.12 14.24
CA CYS A 12 13.88 4.98 14.85
C CYS A 12 13.50 3.49 15.03
N ASP A 13 12.58 3.21 15.95
CA ASP A 13 12.12 1.85 16.27
C ASP A 13 10.90 1.45 15.44
N VAL A 14 10.11 2.43 14.98
CA VAL A 14 8.86 2.24 14.25
C VAL A 14 8.82 3.14 13.03
N ALA A 15 8.35 2.59 11.91
CA ALA A 15 8.18 3.34 10.67
C ALA A 15 6.80 3.07 10.04
N VAL A 16 6.21 4.08 9.45
CA VAL A 16 4.95 3.98 8.70
C VAL A 16 5.23 3.89 7.21
N GLY A 17 4.59 2.95 6.53
CA GLY A 17 4.78 2.78 5.10
C GLY A 17 3.75 1.84 4.46
N ASN A 18 3.69 1.86 3.13
CA ASN A 18 2.88 0.92 2.39
C ASN A 18 3.57 -0.45 2.32
N THR A 19 2.82 -1.52 2.51
CA THR A 19 3.31 -2.91 2.54
C THR A 19 3.99 -3.35 1.25
N TYR A 20 3.54 -2.88 0.08
CA TYR A 20 4.15 -3.25 -1.19
C TYR A 20 5.64 -2.86 -1.30
N TYR A 21 6.10 -1.84 -0.57
CA TYR A 21 7.51 -1.52 -0.52
C TYR A 21 8.35 -2.62 0.13
N MET A 22 7.80 -3.32 1.12
CA MET A 22 8.47 -4.48 1.74
C MET A 22 8.67 -5.60 0.71
N GLY A 23 7.62 -5.98 -0.02
CA GLY A 23 7.72 -6.97 -1.09
C GLY A 23 8.79 -6.61 -2.13
N LYS A 24 8.79 -5.34 -2.56
CA LYS A 24 9.80 -4.83 -3.50
C LYS A 24 11.23 -4.81 -2.96
N MET A 25 11.44 -4.62 -1.66
CA MET A 25 12.78 -4.68 -1.06
C MET A 25 13.27 -6.10 -0.88
N VAL A 26 12.42 -7.00 -0.40
CA VAL A 26 12.76 -8.43 -0.22
C VAL A 26 13.19 -9.09 -1.53
N THR A 27 12.59 -8.70 -2.66
CA THR A 27 12.86 -9.27 -3.98
C THR A 27 13.89 -8.49 -4.80
N ASN A 28 14.45 -7.38 -4.28
CA ASN A 28 15.30 -6.50 -5.05
C ASN A 28 16.67 -7.12 -5.36
N GLN A 29 16.88 -7.51 -6.63
CA GLN A 29 18.16 -8.04 -7.10
C GLN A 29 19.15 -6.94 -7.48
N LYS A 30 18.68 -5.76 -7.90
CA LYS A 30 19.54 -4.65 -8.32
C LYS A 30 20.20 -3.92 -7.14
N LYS A 31 19.55 -3.94 -5.98
CA LYS A 31 20.03 -3.31 -4.75
C LYS A 31 19.94 -4.29 -3.57
N PRO A 32 20.86 -5.28 -3.47
CA PRO A 32 20.78 -6.36 -2.48
C PRO A 32 20.76 -5.86 -1.02
N VAL A 33 21.32 -4.69 -0.75
CA VAL A 33 21.29 -4.06 0.58
C VAL A 33 19.86 -3.85 1.10
N GLN A 34 18.89 -3.63 0.21
CA GLN A 34 17.49 -3.48 0.61
C GLN A 34 16.88 -4.74 1.22
N LYS A 35 17.40 -5.91 0.88
CA LYS A 35 17.00 -7.18 1.52
C LYS A 35 17.42 -7.20 3.00
N LYS A 36 18.60 -6.65 3.31
CA LYS A 36 19.08 -6.54 4.70
C LYS A 36 18.17 -5.59 5.50
N TRP A 37 17.79 -4.45 4.91
CA TRP A 37 16.86 -3.52 5.57
C TRP A 37 15.51 -4.19 5.83
N ALA A 38 14.96 -4.87 4.82
CA ALA A 38 13.67 -5.55 4.97
C ALA A 38 13.72 -6.68 6.02
N ALA A 39 14.86 -7.37 6.14
CA ALA A 39 15.04 -8.45 7.12
C ALA A 39 15.15 -7.95 8.57
N SER A 40 15.41 -6.65 8.80
CA SER A 40 15.53 -6.06 10.14
C SER A 40 14.20 -5.61 10.75
N VAL A 41 13.11 -5.68 9.99
CA VAL A 41 11.79 -5.18 10.43
C VAL A 41 10.71 -6.21 10.25
N ASN A 42 9.67 -6.12 11.08
CA ASN A 42 8.43 -6.88 10.93
C ASN A 42 7.30 -5.97 10.44
N VAL A 43 6.42 -6.50 9.60
CA VAL A 43 5.19 -5.81 9.20
C VAL A 43 4.16 -5.98 10.31
N ILE A 44 3.67 -4.87 10.84
CA ILE A 44 2.63 -4.84 11.87
C ILE A 44 1.40 -4.14 11.30
N PHE A 45 0.25 -4.78 11.40
CA PHE A 45 -1.03 -4.17 11.06
C PHE A 45 -1.64 -3.56 12.33
N PRO A 46 -1.78 -2.22 12.40
CA PRO A 46 -2.28 -1.57 13.62
C PRO A 46 -3.79 -1.79 13.82
N ASN A 47 -4.27 -1.42 15.00
CA ASN A 47 -5.70 -1.36 15.37
C ASN A 47 -6.47 -2.68 15.20
N GLN A 48 -5.82 -3.84 15.37
CA GLN A 48 -6.48 -5.12 15.15
C GLN A 48 -7.54 -5.45 16.21
N GLY A 49 -7.39 -4.94 17.43
CA GLY A 49 -8.39 -5.02 18.51
C GLY A 49 -9.53 -4.00 18.39
N ASP A 50 -9.43 -3.05 17.43
CA ASP A 50 -10.38 -1.94 17.26
C ASP A 50 -10.86 -1.89 15.80
N ARG A 51 -10.75 -0.73 15.13
CA ARG A 51 -11.30 -0.49 13.79
C ARG A 51 -10.61 -1.27 12.66
N GLY A 52 -9.38 -1.72 12.86
CA GLY A 52 -8.55 -2.36 11.84
C GLY A 52 -7.50 -1.43 11.24
N ALA A 53 -6.64 -1.99 10.40
CA ALA A 53 -5.59 -1.24 9.72
C ALA A 53 -6.16 -0.45 8.54
N HIS A 54 -5.69 0.82 8.38
CA HIS A 54 -6.02 1.61 7.20
C HIS A 54 -5.55 0.90 5.93
N VAL A 55 -6.43 0.84 4.92
CA VAL A 55 -6.14 0.30 3.60
C VAL A 55 -6.11 1.45 2.59
N ASN A 56 -4.94 1.67 1.99
CA ASN A 56 -4.79 2.57 0.87
C ASN A 56 -5.16 1.82 -0.43
N VAL A 57 -5.72 2.52 -1.41
CA VAL A 57 -6.16 1.93 -2.67
C VAL A 57 -5.44 2.57 -3.86
N SER A 58 -5.09 1.74 -4.85
CA SER A 58 -4.73 2.20 -6.18
C SER A 58 -6.00 2.44 -6.98
N GLY A 59 -6.04 3.50 -7.76
CA GLY A 59 -7.22 3.88 -8.52
C GLY A 59 -6.88 4.40 -9.92
N ALA A 60 -7.86 4.31 -10.81
CA ALA A 60 -7.80 4.88 -12.14
C ALA A 60 -9.09 5.62 -12.46
N GLY A 61 -9.02 6.65 -13.29
CA GLY A 61 -10.19 7.42 -13.71
C GLY A 61 -10.07 7.89 -15.16
N VAL A 62 -11.21 8.07 -15.81
CA VAL A 62 -11.29 8.65 -17.16
C VAL A 62 -11.30 10.17 -17.03
N THR A 63 -10.37 10.85 -17.69
CA THR A 63 -10.35 12.32 -17.70
C THR A 63 -11.54 12.90 -18.49
N ALA A 64 -11.98 14.11 -18.13
CA ALA A 64 -13.12 14.77 -18.78
C ALA A 64 -12.94 14.90 -20.30
N HIS A 65 -11.72 15.15 -20.75
CA HIS A 65 -11.39 15.38 -22.17
C HIS A 65 -10.70 14.17 -22.83
N ALA A 66 -10.95 12.95 -22.33
CA ALA A 66 -10.39 11.74 -22.94
C ALA A 66 -10.87 11.56 -24.36
N LYS A 67 -9.93 11.56 -25.34
CA LYS A 67 -10.25 11.37 -26.77
C LYS A 67 -10.80 9.97 -27.07
N ASN A 68 -10.31 8.96 -26.36
CA ASN A 68 -10.68 7.55 -26.54
C ASN A 68 -11.42 7.01 -25.30
N LYS A 69 -12.49 7.69 -24.89
CA LYS A 69 -13.23 7.38 -23.66
C LYS A 69 -13.67 5.91 -23.56
N ALA A 70 -14.21 5.36 -24.66
CA ALA A 70 -14.67 3.96 -24.68
C ALA A 70 -13.53 2.98 -24.40
N ASN A 71 -12.35 3.20 -24.98
CA ASN A 71 -11.19 2.35 -24.72
C ASN A 71 -10.63 2.56 -23.30
N ALA A 72 -10.68 3.78 -22.76
CA ALA A 72 -10.30 4.06 -21.39
C ALA A 72 -11.19 3.33 -20.38
N VAL A 73 -12.49 3.27 -20.61
CA VAL A 73 -13.45 2.50 -19.80
C VAL A 73 -13.11 1.01 -19.87
N LYS A 74 -12.93 0.45 -21.06
CA LYS A 74 -12.51 -0.97 -21.23
C LYS A 74 -11.21 -1.29 -20.51
N LEU A 75 -10.25 -0.37 -20.51
CA LEU A 75 -9.00 -0.55 -19.75
C LEU A 75 -9.27 -0.61 -18.24
N ILE A 76 -10.11 0.29 -17.71
CA ILE A 76 -10.47 0.29 -16.28
C ILE A 76 -11.20 -1.00 -15.90
N GLU A 77 -12.12 -1.47 -16.73
CA GLU A 77 -12.80 -2.75 -16.55
C GLU A 77 -11.78 -3.90 -16.51
N PHE A 78 -10.85 -3.95 -17.47
CA PHE A 78 -9.76 -4.94 -17.50
C PHE A 78 -8.90 -4.87 -16.24
N LEU A 79 -8.57 -3.68 -15.72
CA LEU A 79 -7.79 -3.53 -14.49
C LEU A 79 -8.46 -4.15 -13.26
N SER A 80 -9.78 -4.35 -13.30
CA SER A 80 -10.56 -5.02 -12.26
C SER A 80 -10.73 -6.53 -12.48
N ASP A 81 -10.27 -7.07 -13.61
CA ASP A 81 -10.35 -8.49 -13.94
C ASP A 81 -9.26 -9.33 -13.29
N ASP A 82 -9.49 -10.66 -13.23
CA ASP A 82 -8.58 -11.63 -12.62
C ASP A 82 -7.15 -11.52 -13.16
N ALA A 83 -7.01 -11.36 -14.49
CA ALA A 83 -5.70 -11.27 -15.14
C ALA A 83 -4.90 -10.06 -14.66
N ALA A 84 -5.51 -8.88 -14.61
CA ALA A 84 -4.85 -7.66 -14.15
C ALA A 84 -4.61 -7.70 -12.63
N GLN A 85 -5.57 -8.16 -11.84
CA GLN A 85 -5.43 -8.28 -10.39
C GLN A 85 -4.32 -9.27 -10.00
N LYS A 86 -4.14 -10.35 -10.75
CA LYS A 86 -3.02 -11.27 -10.59
C LYS A 86 -1.68 -10.58 -10.87
N ILE A 87 -1.60 -9.74 -11.93
CA ILE A 87 -0.38 -8.97 -12.23
C ILE A 87 -0.06 -7.99 -11.08
N TYR A 88 -1.05 -7.28 -10.54
CA TYR A 88 -0.85 -6.41 -9.37
C TYR A 88 -0.32 -7.17 -8.17
N ALA A 89 -0.91 -8.31 -7.85
CA ALA A 89 -0.44 -9.16 -6.74
C ALA A 89 1.00 -9.63 -6.97
N GLU A 90 1.31 -10.18 -8.14
CA GLU A 90 2.61 -10.81 -8.44
C GLU A 90 3.74 -9.80 -8.64
N LYS A 91 3.47 -8.66 -9.28
CA LYS A 91 4.51 -7.70 -9.69
C LYS A 91 4.62 -6.51 -8.76
N ASN A 92 3.53 -6.15 -8.08
CA ASN A 92 3.50 -4.97 -7.24
C ASN A 92 3.29 -5.28 -5.75
N PHE A 93 3.04 -6.54 -5.38
CA PHE A 93 2.83 -6.96 -3.99
C PHE A 93 1.62 -6.27 -3.35
N GLU A 94 0.61 -5.97 -4.15
CA GLU A 94 -0.66 -5.41 -3.69
C GLU A 94 -1.65 -6.52 -3.35
N TYR A 95 -2.56 -6.23 -2.43
CA TYR A 95 -3.71 -7.10 -2.17
C TYR A 95 -4.71 -6.93 -3.30
N PRO A 96 -5.14 -8.02 -3.99
CA PRO A 96 -6.17 -7.93 -5.01
C PRO A 96 -7.47 -7.40 -4.43
N VAL A 97 -8.17 -6.54 -5.19
CA VAL A 97 -9.52 -6.08 -4.82
C VAL A 97 -10.61 -7.07 -5.26
N LYS A 98 -10.29 -7.96 -6.21
CA LYS A 98 -11.21 -8.98 -6.70
C LYS A 98 -11.11 -10.24 -5.86
N ALA A 99 -12.25 -10.71 -5.34
CA ALA A 99 -12.32 -11.93 -4.56
C ALA A 99 -11.89 -13.15 -5.40
N GLY A 100 -11.19 -14.10 -4.77
CA GLY A 100 -10.70 -15.31 -5.43
C GLY A 100 -9.34 -15.19 -6.12
N VAL A 101 -8.82 -13.97 -6.32
CA VAL A 101 -7.47 -13.79 -6.83
C VAL A 101 -6.46 -14.00 -5.69
N ALA A 102 -5.47 -14.87 -5.91
CA ALA A 102 -4.46 -15.19 -4.91
C ALA A 102 -3.54 -14.00 -4.61
N ILE A 103 -3.23 -13.80 -3.34
CA ILE A 103 -2.21 -12.85 -2.89
C ILE A 103 -0.81 -13.45 -3.10
N HIS A 104 0.20 -12.59 -3.26
CA HIS A 104 1.58 -13.04 -3.39
C HIS A 104 2.06 -13.76 -2.11
N PRO A 105 2.83 -14.87 -2.19
CA PRO A 105 3.31 -15.62 -1.01
C PRO A 105 4.05 -14.76 0.02
N ILE A 106 4.87 -13.79 -0.41
CA ILE A 106 5.53 -12.84 0.49
C ILE A 106 4.49 -11.99 1.25
N VAL A 107 3.44 -11.54 0.57
CA VAL A 107 2.36 -10.77 1.20
C VAL A 107 1.58 -11.64 2.19
N ALA A 108 1.30 -12.89 1.82
CA ALA A 108 0.65 -13.86 2.70
C ALA A 108 1.47 -14.16 3.97
N SER A 109 2.81 -14.14 3.88
CA SER A 109 3.69 -14.40 5.03
C SER A 109 3.61 -13.34 6.13
N TRP A 110 3.06 -12.16 5.84
CA TRP A 110 2.83 -11.12 6.86
C TRP A 110 1.57 -11.37 7.71
N GLY A 111 0.83 -12.43 7.40
CA GLY A 111 -0.38 -12.83 8.12
C GLY A 111 -1.64 -12.16 7.59
N THR A 112 -2.74 -12.45 8.25
CA THR A 112 -4.06 -11.86 7.98
C THR A 112 -4.26 -10.62 8.85
N PHE A 113 -5.09 -9.70 8.37
CA PHE A 113 -5.42 -8.51 9.13
C PHE A 113 -6.88 -8.10 8.92
N LYS A 114 -7.41 -7.39 9.90
CA LYS A 114 -8.69 -6.69 9.82
C LYS A 114 -8.46 -5.35 9.15
N ALA A 115 -9.08 -5.13 7.99
CA ALA A 115 -9.06 -3.84 7.30
C ALA A 115 -10.03 -2.87 7.97
N ASP A 116 -9.64 -1.60 8.05
CA ASP A 116 -10.54 -0.50 8.41
C ASP A 116 -11.63 -0.37 7.32
N LYS A 117 -12.88 -0.31 7.75
CA LYS A 117 -14.05 -0.20 6.88
C LYS A 117 -14.52 1.24 6.66
N GLU A 118 -13.78 2.22 7.18
CA GLU A 118 -14.13 3.62 7.00
C GLU A 118 -14.10 4.00 5.50
N SER A 119 -15.10 4.74 5.05
CA SER A 119 -15.20 5.12 3.65
C SER A 119 -14.08 6.09 3.24
N LEU A 120 -13.53 5.91 2.05
CA LEU A 120 -12.50 6.80 1.50
C LEU A 120 -12.99 8.26 1.40
N ALA A 121 -14.27 8.47 1.13
CA ALA A 121 -14.86 9.81 1.10
C ALA A 121 -14.80 10.49 2.47
N LYS A 122 -15.12 9.75 3.55
CA LYS A 122 -15.04 10.28 4.92
C LYS A 122 -13.59 10.57 5.31
N ILE A 123 -12.66 9.69 4.95
CA ILE A 123 -11.22 9.91 5.15
C ILE A 123 -10.76 11.17 4.39
N ALA A 124 -11.14 11.31 3.11
CA ALA A 124 -10.78 12.46 2.28
C ALA A 124 -11.26 13.79 2.87
N ASN A 125 -12.45 13.81 3.49
CA ASN A 125 -12.99 15.00 4.16
C ASN A 125 -12.14 15.46 5.37
N GLN A 126 -11.32 14.56 5.95
CA GLN A 126 -10.42 14.92 7.06
C GLN A 126 -9.06 15.44 6.60
N ARG A 127 -8.79 15.51 5.29
CA ARG A 127 -7.47 15.87 4.75
C ARG A 127 -6.92 17.18 5.28
N THR A 128 -7.75 18.23 5.34
CA THR A 128 -7.33 19.56 5.83
C THR A 128 -6.93 19.52 7.30
N LEU A 129 -7.72 18.82 8.12
CA LEU A 129 -7.41 18.65 9.55
C LEU A 129 -6.14 17.82 9.74
N ALA A 130 -6.01 16.71 9.02
CA ALA A 130 -4.83 15.86 9.08
C ALA A 130 -3.54 16.60 8.69
N SER A 131 -3.58 17.44 7.63
CA SER A 131 -2.43 18.26 7.25
C SER A 131 -2.02 19.25 8.35
N ARG A 132 -2.99 19.91 8.98
CA ARG A 132 -2.73 20.83 10.11
C ARG A 132 -2.10 20.10 11.31
N LEU A 133 -2.58 18.90 11.63
CA LEU A 133 -2.03 18.10 12.73
C LEU A 133 -0.59 17.68 12.44
N VAL A 134 -0.28 17.26 11.21
CA VAL A 134 1.09 16.93 10.78
C VAL A 134 2.04 18.12 11.00
N ASP A 135 1.59 19.34 10.64
CA ASP A 135 2.39 20.55 10.83
C ASP A 135 2.56 20.89 12.31
N GLN A 136 1.48 20.80 13.11
CA GLN A 136 1.50 21.10 14.56
C GLN A 136 2.45 20.20 15.34
N VAL A 137 2.50 18.91 15.01
CA VAL A 137 3.38 17.96 15.69
C VAL A 137 4.78 17.86 15.06
N ALA A 138 5.06 18.70 14.06
CA ALA A 138 6.33 18.71 13.32
C ALA A 138 6.75 17.32 12.78
N PHE A 139 5.77 16.52 12.32
CA PHE A 139 5.98 15.13 11.91
C PHE A 139 7.01 14.96 10.79
N ASN A 140 7.20 15.95 9.94
CA ASN A 140 8.12 15.94 8.80
C ASN A 140 9.43 16.73 9.05
N LYS A 141 9.74 17.08 10.29
CA LYS A 141 10.93 17.84 10.65
C LYS A 141 11.97 16.97 11.31
#